data_ff15ef837d83ff7ccf2edfe052e1bbf2
#
_entry.id   ff15ef837d83ff7ccf2edfe052e1bbf2
#
_cell.length_a   1.000
_cell.length_b   1.000
_cell.length_c   1.000
_cell.angle_alpha   90.00
_cell.angle_beta   90.00
_cell.angle_gamma   90.00
#
_symmetry.space_group_name_H-M   'P 1'
#
loop_
_entity.id
_entity.type
_entity.pdbx_description
1 polymer ?
#
loop_
_entity_poly.entity_id
_entity_poly.type
_entity_poly.pdbx_seq_one_letter_code
_entity_poly.pdbx_strand_id
1 'polypeptide(L)'
;MGHQQTSDRKKDHIDLAFKSSIAKQDSRFYYEPLFDGHPSEDLSEVSFVGKKMRAPIWISSMTGGTKEAATINKNLARACGQFGLGMGLGSCRIILEDDEFLADFQLRKFVKDAPLYANLGIAQLEEIFDANKNALVKELINKTETDGLIIHVNPLQEWLQPEGDFFKKSPITTIKKALDLGVNII
;
A
#
# COMPACT_ATOMS: atom_id res chain seq x y z
N MET A 1 26.20 -15.44 28.92
CA MET A 1 25.46 -15.08 27.69
C MET A 1 25.84 -13.73 27.06
N GLY A 2 26.63 -12.85 27.71
CA GLY A 2 26.82 -11.48 27.22
C GLY A 2 27.89 -11.26 26.12
N HIS A 3 29.00 -11.99 26.14
CA HIS A 3 30.14 -11.63 25.27
C HIS A 3 30.00 -12.00 23.80
N GLN A 4 29.43 -13.18 23.50
CA GLN A 4 29.22 -13.64 22.12
C GLN A 4 28.20 -12.75 21.40
N GLN A 5 27.08 -12.48 22.04
CA GLN A 5 26.02 -11.62 21.50
C GLN A 5 26.47 -10.19 21.23
N THR A 6 27.37 -9.66 22.06
CA THR A 6 27.95 -8.33 21.86
C THR A 6 28.93 -8.29 20.70
N SER A 7 29.72 -9.36 20.52
CA SER A 7 30.67 -9.50 19.39
C SER A 7 29.95 -9.59 18.06
N ASP A 8 28.86 -10.40 17.99
CA ASP A 8 28.06 -10.58 16.79
C ASP A 8 27.38 -9.26 16.37
N ARG A 9 26.81 -8.52 17.33
CA ARG A 9 26.24 -7.18 17.05
C ARG A 9 27.27 -6.18 16.52
N LYS A 10 28.50 -6.21 17.04
CA LYS A 10 29.58 -5.31 16.54
C LYS A 10 29.97 -5.66 15.12
N LYS A 11 30.03 -6.94 14.78
CA LYS A 11 30.27 -7.39 13.40
C LYS A 11 29.15 -6.96 12.46
N ASP A 12 27.90 -7.16 12.85
CA ASP A 12 26.75 -6.71 12.07
C ASP A 12 26.75 -5.20 11.84
N HIS A 13 27.12 -4.40 12.85
CA HIS A 13 27.26 -2.95 12.69
C HIS A 13 28.33 -2.57 11.66
N ILE A 14 29.46 -3.26 11.65
CA ILE A 14 30.52 -3.03 10.67
C ILE A 14 30.03 -3.40 9.25
N ASP A 15 29.44 -4.58 9.10
CA ASP A 15 28.91 -5.06 7.81
C ASP A 15 27.81 -4.14 7.26
N LEU A 16 26.92 -3.66 8.12
CA LEU A 16 25.86 -2.70 7.75
C LEU A 16 26.46 -1.34 7.37
N ALA A 17 27.48 -0.85 8.10
CA ALA A 17 28.12 0.43 7.79
C ALA A 17 28.79 0.41 6.39
N PHE A 18 29.38 -0.72 6.00
CA PHE A 18 29.96 -0.86 4.65
C PHE A 18 28.93 -1.08 3.55
N LYS A 19 27.77 -1.67 3.87
CA LYS A 19 26.69 -1.94 2.91
C LYS A 19 25.71 -0.78 2.77
N SER A 20 25.57 0.06 3.80
CA SER A 20 24.68 1.21 3.76
C SER A 20 25.29 2.36 2.97
N SER A 21 24.56 2.88 2.01
CA SER A 21 24.88 4.13 1.33
C SER A 21 23.68 5.05 1.39
N ILE A 22 23.80 6.18 2.09
CA ILE A 22 22.77 7.22 2.11
C ILE A 22 23.19 8.27 1.08
N ALA A 23 22.57 8.23 -0.09
CA ALA A 23 22.86 9.18 -1.16
C ALA A 23 22.31 10.59 -0.86
N LYS A 24 21.20 10.67 -0.11
CA LYS A 24 20.56 11.94 0.27
C LYS A 24 19.74 11.77 1.52
N GLN A 25 19.86 12.69 2.47
CA GLN A 25 19.01 12.75 3.64
C GLN A 25 17.59 13.19 3.23
N ASP A 26 16.56 12.54 3.76
CA ASP A 26 15.17 12.96 3.55
C ASP A 26 14.89 14.21 4.39
N SER A 27 14.74 15.36 3.73
CA SER A 27 14.53 16.64 4.38
C SER A 27 13.15 16.80 5.06
N ARG A 28 12.26 15.83 4.92
CA ARG A 28 10.96 15.84 5.61
C ARG A 28 11.06 15.42 7.07
N PHE A 29 12.18 14.81 7.47
CA PHE A 29 12.40 14.34 8.83
C PHE A 29 13.62 15.02 9.42
N TYR A 30 13.43 15.57 10.61
CA TYR A 30 14.50 16.10 11.43
C TYR A 30 14.82 15.11 12.54
N TYR A 31 16.09 14.70 12.60
CA TYR A 31 16.59 13.95 13.73
C TYR A 31 17.43 14.89 14.62
N GLU A 32 16.84 15.32 15.73
CA GLU A 32 17.42 16.28 16.67
C GLU A 32 17.53 15.66 18.07
N PRO A 33 18.51 14.79 18.28
CA PRO A 33 18.60 14.00 19.51
C PRO A 33 18.88 14.81 20.78
N LEU A 34 19.21 16.09 20.63
CA LEU A 34 19.54 16.96 21.76
C LEU A 34 18.34 17.77 22.28
N PHE A 35 17.23 17.83 21.53
CA PHE A 35 16.12 18.70 21.90
C PHE A 35 15.00 17.97 22.62
N ASP A 36 14.90 16.67 22.48
CA ASP A 36 13.79 15.95 23.09
C ASP A 36 14.22 14.56 23.58
N GLY A 37 13.46 14.04 24.57
CA GLY A 37 13.58 12.69 25.07
C GLY A 37 12.65 11.72 24.32
N HIS A 38 12.55 10.51 24.85
CA HIS A 38 11.56 9.58 24.36
C HIS A 38 10.16 10.07 24.72
N PRO A 39 9.16 9.89 23.84
CA PRO A 39 7.78 10.21 24.20
C PRO A 39 7.36 9.41 25.43
N SER A 40 6.68 10.09 26.35
CA SER A 40 6.20 9.50 27.60
C SER A 40 4.89 8.73 27.44
N GLU A 41 4.24 8.86 26.30
CA GLU A 41 2.96 8.23 25.99
C GLU A 41 3.08 7.34 24.75
N ASP A 42 2.22 6.33 24.68
CA ASP A 42 2.08 5.50 23.50
C ASP A 42 1.65 6.35 22.29
N LEU A 43 2.02 5.89 21.08
CA LEU A 43 1.57 6.52 19.84
C LEU A 43 0.03 6.61 19.86
N SER A 44 -0.48 7.84 19.76
CA SER A 44 -1.92 8.07 19.70
C SER A 44 -2.54 7.46 18.45
N GLU A 45 -3.78 6.97 18.59
CA GLU A 45 -4.55 6.49 17.44
C GLU A 45 -4.69 7.60 16.38
N VAL A 46 -4.54 7.22 15.13
CA VAL A 46 -4.69 8.10 13.98
C VAL A 46 -6.00 7.79 13.26
N SER A 47 -6.78 8.82 12.95
CA SER A 47 -7.96 8.66 12.11
C SER A 47 -7.57 8.80 10.63
N PHE A 48 -7.94 7.82 9.82
CA PHE A 48 -7.73 7.83 8.38
C PHE A 48 -9.04 7.52 7.64
N VAL A 49 -9.60 8.52 6.97
CA VAL A 49 -10.86 8.44 6.22
C VAL A 49 -11.98 7.74 7.03
N GLY A 50 -12.17 8.18 8.28
CA GLY A 50 -13.19 7.64 9.19
C GLY A 50 -12.85 6.30 9.85
N LYS A 51 -11.71 5.71 9.57
CA LYS A 51 -11.19 4.50 10.21
C LYS A 51 -10.08 4.82 11.19
N LYS A 52 -9.97 4.03 12.26
CA LYS A 52 -8.91 4.20 13.25
C LYS A 52 -7.72 3.30 12.96
N MET A 53 -6.52 3.84 13.13
CA MET A 53 -5.25 3.12 13.10
C MET A 53 -4.52 3.33 14.42
N ARG A 54 -3.86 2.30 14.93
CA ARG A 54 -3.08 2.41 16.17
C ARG A 54 -1.73 3.11 15.98
N ALA A 55 -1.26 3.17 14.74
CA ALA A 55 -0.05 3.88 14.37
C ALA A 55 -0.18 4.40 12.93
N PRO A 56 0.48 5.49 12.55
CA PRO A 56 0.48 6.03 11.19
C PRO A 56 1.38 5.19 10.26
N ILE A 57 1.17 3.88 10.27
CA ILE A 57 1.93 2.91 9.46
C ILE A 57 0.99 2.24 8.49
N TRP A 58 1.43 2.15 7.24
CA TRP A 58 0.68 1.60 6.14
C TRP A 58 1.47 0.53 5.41
N ILE A 59 0.86 -0.63 5.17
CA ILE A 59 1.44 -1.64 4.28
C ILE A 59 1.09 -1.25 2.85
N SER A 60 2.10 -0.84 2.11
CA SER A 60 1.97 -0.41 0.73
C SER A 60 1.58 -1.58 -0.18
N SER A 61 0.83 -1.26 -1.23
CA SER A 61 0.41 -2.18 -2.29
C SER A 61 1.59 -2.93 -2.89
N MET A 62 1.64 -4.26 -2.78
CA MET A 62 2.81 -5.03 -3.19
C MET A 62 2.50 -6.09 -4.25
N THR A 63 1.61 -7.06 -3.97
CA THR A 63 1.47 -8.23 -4.84
C THR A 63 0.04 -8.80 -4.83
N GLY A 64 -0.26 -9.64 -5.81
CA GLY A 64 -1.52 -10.37 -5.95
C GLY A 64 -1.52 -11.31 -7.14
N GLY A 65 -2.47 -12.24 -7.21
CA GLY A 65 -2.69 -13.10 -8.36
C GLY A 65 -1.74 -14.30 -8.50
N THR A 66 -1.05 -14.72 -7.44
CA THR A 66 -0.28 -15.97 -7.41
C THR A 66 -0.44 -16.65 -6.06
N LYS A 67 -0.21 -17.99 -6.00
CA LYS A 67 -0.29 -18.74 -4.72
C LYS A 67 0.65 -18.19 -3.65
N GLU A 68 1.83 -17.73 -4.04
CA GLU A 68 2.79 -17.13 -3.13
C GLU A 68 2.30 -15.77 -2.65
N ALA A 69 1.79 -14.95 -3.55
CA ALA A 69 1.18 -13.66 -3.25
C ALA A 69 0.00 -13.78 -2.28
N ALA A 70 -0.86 -14.79 -2.43
CA ALA A 70 -1.96 -15.07 -1.52
C ALA A 70 -1.47 -15.28 -0.08
N THR A 71 -0.38 -16.05 0.09
CA THR A 71 0.22 -16.31 1.40
C THR A 71 0.80 -15.04 2.02
N ILE A 72 1.54 -14.25 1.23
CA ILE A 72 2.12 -12.97 1.65
C ILE A 72 1.01 -12.01 2.07
N ASN A 73 0.01 -11.79 1.22
CA ASN A 73 -1.11 -10.90 1.48
C ASN A 73 -1.87 -11.28 2.76
N LYS A 74 -2.13 -12.56 2.96
CA LYS A 74 -2.80 -13.05 4.16
C LYS A 74 -1.99 -12.79 5.44
N ASN A 75 -0.67 -12.96 5.39
CA ASN A 75 0.20 -12.70 6.54
C ASN A 75 0.27 -11.21 6.86
N LEU A 76 0.39 -10.36 5.84
CA LEU A 76 0.37 -8.91 5.99
C LEU A 76 -0.98 -8.42 6.53
N ALA A 77 -2.09 -8.94 6.00
CA ALA A 77 -3.43 -8.60 6.46
C ALA A 77 -3.66 -8.99 7.94
N ARG A 78 -3.14 -10.14 8.37
CA ARG A 78 -3.16 -10.55 9.79
C ARG A 78 -2.37 -9.58 10.67
N ALA A 79 -1.19 -9.15 10.22
CA ALA A 79 -0.39 -8.15 10.92
C ALA A 79 -1.15 -6.82 11.03
N CYS A 80 -1.79 -6.35 9.95
CA CYS A 80 -2.63 -5.15 9.98
C CYS A 80 -3.75 -5.27 11.00
N GLY A 81 -4.49 -6.37 11.02
CA GLY A 81 -5.58 -6.59 11.97
C GLY A 81 -5.11 -6.77 13.43
N GLN A 82 -3.90 -7.27 13.63
CA GLN A 82 -3.31 -7.43 14.96
C GLN A 82 -2.78 -6.11 15.53
N PHE A 83 -2.11 -5.33 14.68
CA PHE A 83 -1.43 -4.09 15.12
C PHE A 83 -2.21 -2.83 14.79
N GLY A 84 -3.39 -2.92 14.16
CA GLY A 84 -4.22 -1.77 13.80
C GLY A 84 -3.57 -0.88 12.74
N LEU A 85 -2.97 -1.48 11.70
CA LEU A 85 -2.27 -0.79 10.61
C LEU A 85 -3.15 -0.71 9.36
N GLY A 86 -2.93 0.29 8.50
CA GLY A 86 -3.58 0.35 7.19
C GLY A 86 -2.93 -0.58 6.17
N MET A 87 -3.69 -0.97 5.14
CA MET A 87 -3.19 -1.82 4.06
C MET A 87 -3.77 -1.42 2.69
N GLY A 88 -2.89 -1.32 1.70
CA GLY A 88 -3.24 -1.29 0.29
C GLY A 88 -3.04 -2.67 -0.35
N LEU A 89 -4.00 -3.13 -1.13
CA LEU A 89 -3.87 -4.33 -1.95
C LEU A 89 -2.87 -4.08 -3.09
N GLY A 90 -2.23 -5.13 -3.58
CA GLY A 90 -1.53 -5.09 -4.86
C GLY A 90 -2.49 -4.76 -6.00
N SER A 91 -1.97 -4.56 -7.22
CA SER A 91 -2.82 -4.25 -8.37
C SER A 91 -3.98 -5.24 -8.50
N CYS A 92 -5.20 -4.72 -8.45
CA CYS A 92 -6.43 -5.49 -8.60
C CYS A 92 -6.85 -5.69 -10.08
N ARG A 93 -5.98 -5.34 -11.03
CA ARG A 93 -6.26 -5.47 -12.47
C ARG A 93 -6.73 -6.88 -12.84
N ILE A 94 -6.06 -7.91 -12.30
CA ILE A 94 -6.32 -9.31 -12.61
C ILE A 94 -7.73 -9.78 -12.22
N ILE A 95 -8.38 -9.09 -11.31
CA ILE A 95 -9.74 -9.42 -10.82
C ILE A 95 -10.82 -8.44 -11.30
N LEU A 96 -10.51 -7.60 -12.30
CA LEU A 96 -11.52 -6.69 -12.86
C LEU A 96 -12.64 -7.42 -13.60
N GLU A 97 -12.25 -8.41 -14.42
CA GLU A 97 -13.17 -9.12 -15.31
C GLU A 97 -13.24 -10.64 -15.01
N ASP A 98 -12.32 -11.17 -14.18
CA ASP A 98 -12.24 -12.59 -13.82
C ASP A 98 -12.00 -12.75 -12.32
N ASP A 99 -12.78 -13.60 -11.69
CA ASP A 99 -12.73 -13.82 -10.24
C ASP A 99 -11.83 -15.03 -9.85
N GLU A 100 -11.05 -15.60 -10.75
CA GLU A 100 -10.17 -16.74 -10.46
C GLU A 100 -9.26 -16.48 -9.23
N PHE A 101 -8.70 -15.26 -9.13
CA PHE A 101 -7.80 -14.86 -8.05
C PHE A 101 -8.47 -14.02 -6.97
N LEU A 102 -9.78 -13.83 -6.99
CA LEU A 102 -10.49 -12.94 -6.06
C LEU A 102 -10.22 -13.29 -4.58
N ALA A 103 -10.11 -14.57 -4.26
CA ALA A 103 -9.84 -15.02 -2.89
C ALA A 103 -8.51 -14.49 -2.31
N ASP A 104 -7.53 -14.16 -3.16
CA ASP A 104 -6.24 -13.59 -2.76
C ASP A 104 -6.34 -12.14 -2.31
N PHE A 105 -7.42 -11.46 -2.71
CA PHE A 105 -7.71 -10.05 -2.43
C PHE A 105 -8.81 -9.86 -1.38
N GLN A 106 -9.55 -10.91 -1.02
CA GLN A 106 -10.59 -10.87 0.02
C GLN A 106 -9.97 -10.98 1.43
N LEU A 107 -9.36 -9.91 1.88
CA LEU A 107 -8.56 -9.87 3.11
C LEU A 107 -9.25 -9.20 4.29
N ARG A 108 -10.45 -8.66 4.12
CA ARG A 108 -11.19 -7.91 5.16
C ARG A 108 -11.28 -8.67 6.48
N LYS A 109 -11.56 -9.96 6.46
CA LYS A 109 -11.66 -10.79 7.66
C LYS A 109 -10.38 -10.83 8.51
N PHE A 110 -9.22 -10.57 7.90
CA PHE A 110 -7.93 -10.53 8.59
C PHE A 110 -7.57 -9.12 9.03
N VAL A 111 -7.82 -8.11 8.18
CA VAL A 111 -7.57 -6.68 8.45
C VAL A 111 -8.56 -6.12 9.49
N LYS A 112 -9.77 -6.71 9.59
CA LYS A 112 -10.84 -6.29 10.50
C LYS A 112 -11.29 -4.84 10.20
N ASP A 113 -11.28 -3.98 11.22
CA ASP A 113 -11.76 -2.59 11.15
C ASP A 113 -10.73 -1.60 10.62
N ALA A 114 -9.46 -2.01 10.49
CA ALA A 114 -8.39 -1.14 9.98
C ALA A 114 -8.62 -0.79 8.48
N PRO A 115 -8.07 0.34 8.01
CA PRO A 115 -8.20 0.74 6.60
C PRO A 115 -7.64 -0.30 5.64
N LEU A 116 -8.44 -0.67 4.63
CA LEU A 116 -8.06 -1.58 3.55
C LEU A 116 -8.51 -1.00 2.21
N TYR A 117 -7.61 -0.82 1.28
CA TYR A 117 -7.89 -0.19 -0.01
C TYR A 117 -7.51 -1.09 -1.19
N ALA A 118 -8.39 -1.14 -2.20
CA ALA A 118 -8.08 -1.73 -3.50
C ALA A 118 -7.04 -0.87 -4.24
N ASN A 119 -6.44 -1.39 -5.31
CA ASN A 119 -5.45 -0.65 -6.07
C ASN A 119 -5.65 -0.89 -7.57
N LEU A 120 -5.64 0.20 -8.34
CA LEU A 120 -5.60 0.19 -9.81
C LEU A 120 -4.60 1.23 -10.30
N GLY A 121 -3.92 0.90 -11.39
CA GLY A 121 -3.10 1.86 -12.11
C GLY A 121 -3.95 2.90 -12.84
N ILE A 122 -3.36 4.07 -13.06
CA ILE A 122 -4.02 5.17 -13.77
C ILE A 122 -4.40 4.79 -15.21
N ALA A 123 -3.63 3.93 -15.87
CA ALA A 123 -3.91 3.44 -17.20
C ALA A 123 -5.19 2.59 -17.24
N GLN A 124 -5.34 1.65 -16.29
CA GLN A 124 -6.56 0.84 -16.17
C GLN A 124 -7.80 1.69 -15.91
N LEU A 125 -7.68 2.74 -15.09
CA LEU A 125 -8.80 3.66 -14.87
C LEU A 125 -9.16 4.46 -16.12
N GLU A 126 -8.17 4.90 -16.89
CA GLU A 126 -8.43 5.56 -18.18
C GLU A 126 -9.20 4.65 -19.13
N GLU A 127 -8.79 3.38 -19.26
CA GLU A 127 -9.46 2.37 -20.07
C GLU A 127 -10.90 2.12 -19.61
N ILE A 128 -11.11 1.94 -18.30
CA ILE A 128 -12.44 1.76 -17.71
C ILE A 128 -13.37 2.93 -18.04
N PHE A 129 -12.88 4.17 -17.92
CA PHE A 129 -13.66 5.38 -18.19
C PHE A 129 -13.92 5.58 -19.68
N ASP A 130 -12.97 5.26 -20.55
CA ASP A 130 -13.13 5.38 -22.00
C ASP A 130 -14.08 4.31 -22.56
N ALA A 131 -14.12 3.15 -21.92
CA ALA A 131 -15.09 2.10 -22.24
C ALA A 131 -16.48 2.34 -21.58
N ASN A 132 -16.68 3.43 -20.83
CA ASN A 132 -17.90 3.71 -20.04
C ASN A 132 -18.26 2.59 -19.04
N LYS A 133 -17.27 1.87 -18.51
CA LYS A 133 -17.43 0.77 -17.55
C LYS A 133 -17.22 1.24 -16.09
N ASN A 134 -17.60 2.45 -15.75
CA ASN A 134 -17.37 3.07 -14.43
C ASN A 134 -17.85 2.22 -13.25
N ALA A 135 -18.88 1.40 -13.45
CA ALA A 135 -19.43 0.49 -12.44
C ALA A 135 -18.39 -0.50 -11.92
N LEU A 136 -17.42 -0.93 -12.75
CA LEU A 136 -16.39 -1.88 -12.37
C LEU A 136 -15.58 -1.45 -11.16
N VAL A 137 -15.35 -0.13 -10.99
CA VAL A 137 -14.61 0.39 -9.82
C VAL A 137 -15.37 0.12 -8.53
N LYS A 138 -16.70 0.37 -8.52
CA LYS A 138 -17.54 0.10 -7.36
C LYS A 138 -17.68 -1.40 -7.10
N GLU A 139 -17.83 -2.18 -8.16
CA GLU A 139 -17.87 -3.64 -8.08
C GLU A 139 -16.58 -4.21 -7.50
N LEU A 140 -15.42 -3.70 -7.92
CA LEU A 140 -14.13 -4.06 -7.38
C LEU A 140 -14.05 -3.80 -5.87
N ILE A 141 -14.40 -2.60 -5.43
CA ILE A 141 -14.42 -2.22 -4.01
C ILE A 141 -15.35 -3.15 -3.22
N ASN A 142 -16.53 -3.43 -3.74
CA ASN A 142 -17.50 -4.30 -3.08
C ASN A 142 -17.00 -5.75 -2.98
N LYS A 143 -16.52 -6.34 -4.08
CA LYS A 143 -16.10 -7.75 -4.09
C LYS A 143 -14.82 -8.01 -3.29
N THR A 144 -13.97 -6.98 -3.12
CA THR A 144 -12.78 -7.03 -2.25
C THR A 144 -13.06 -6.58 -0.82
N GLU A 145 -14.26 -6.09 -0.52
CA GLU A 145 -14.67 -5.54 0.78
C GLU A 145 -13.72 -4.45 1.29
N THR A 146 -13.22 -3.60 0.36
CA THR A 146 -12.29 -2.52 0.65
C THR A 146 -13.02 -1.20 0.96
N ASP A 147 -12.34 -0.26 1.62
CA ASP A 147 -12.88 1.02 2.03
C ASP A 147 -12.82 2.09 0.93
N GLY A 148 -12.11 1.78 -0.16
CA GLY A 148 -11.92 2.67 -1.29
C GLY A 148 -10.83 2.17 -2.24
N LEU A 149 -10.30 3.08 -3.05
CA LEU A 149 -9.34 2.80 -4.11
C LEU A 149 -8.07 3.64 -3.97
N ILE A 150 -6.93 3.01 -4.11
CA ILE A 150 -5.63 3.64 -4.37
C ILE A 150 -5.46 3.75 -5.88
N ILE A 151 -5.12 4.95 -6.36
CA ILE A 151 -4.76 5.17 -7.76
C ILE A 151 -3.25 5.24 -7.88
N HIS A 152 -2.66 4.22 -8.48
CA HIS A 152 -1.22 4.17 -8.70
C HIS A 152 -0.84 4.95 -9.95
N VAL A 153 0.01 5.97 -9.79
CA VAL A 153 0.47 6.85 -10.88
C VAL A 153 1.99 6.72 -11.01
N ASN A 154 2.45 5.94 -11.97
CA ASN A 154 3.87 5.72 -12.18
C ASN A 154 4.24 5.69 -13.68
N PRO A 155 4.17 6.83 -14.38
CA PRO A 155 4.35 6.90 -15.83
C PRO A 155 5.74 6.46 -16.29
N LEU A 156 6.78 6.70 -15.49
CA LEU A 156 8.15 6.34 -15.87
C LEU A 156 8.37 4.83 -15.79
N GLN A 157 7.82 4.17 -14.79
CA GLN A 157 7.88 2.71 -14.67
C GLN A 157 7.15 2.06 -15.83
N GLU A 158 5.93 2.49 -16.13
CA GLU A 158 5.15 1.98 -17.28
C GLU A 158 5.90 2.17 -18.60
N TRP A 159 6.51 3.33 -18.80
CA TRP A 159 7.32 3.61 -20.00
C TRP A 159 8.52 2.69 -20.18
N LEU A 160 9.18 2.31 -19.09
CA LEU A 160 10.43 1.52 -19.14
C LEU A 160 10.20 0.01 -19.08
N GLN A 161 9.00 -0.44 -18.72
CA GLN A 161 8.66 -1.86 -18.71
C GLN A 161 8.18 -2.31 -20.09
N PRO A 162 8.64 -3.49 -20.60
CA PRO A 162 8.21 -4.01 -21.90
C PRO A 162 6.69 -4.21 -21.99
N GLU A 163 6.05 -4.59 -20.88
CA GLU A 163 4.60 -4.79 -20.76
C GLU A 163 3.88 -3.60 -20.12
N GLY A 164 4.53 -2.44 -20.07
CA GLY A 164 3.98 -1.26 -19.42
C GLY A 164 2.75 -0.71 -20.16
N ASP A 165 1.79 -0.25 -19.38
CA ASP A 165 0.55 0.32 -19.93
C ASP A 165 0.71 1.80 -20.28
N PHE A 166 0.14 2.20 -21.39
CA PHE A 166 0.18 3.59 -21.86
C PHE A 166 -1.15 4.29 -21.62
N PHE A 167 -1.12 5.42 -20.96
CA PHE A 167 -2.27 6.30 -20.84
C PHE A 167 -2.05 7.59 -21.66
N LYS A 168 -3.13 8.08 -22.26
CA LYS A 168 -3.10 9.20 -23.21
C LYS A 168 -3.48 10.52 -22.57
N LYS A 169 -4.25 10.46 -21.49
CA LYS A 169 -4.76 11.65 -20.78
C LYS A 169 -3.84 12.01 -19.62
N SER A 170 -3.88 13.28 -19.23
CA SER A 170 -3.24 13.67 -17.99
C SER A 170 -3.82 12.88 -16.81
N PRO A 171 -2.98 12.32 -15.92
CA PRO A 171 -3.44 11.64 -14.71
C PRO A 171 -4.46 12.45 -13.91
N ILE A 172 -4.28 13.79 -13.84
CA ILE A 172 -5.22 14.68 -13.17
C ILE A 172 -6.63 14.59 -13.77
N THR A 173 -6.74 14.45 -15.09
CA THR A 173 -8.05 14.32 -15.77
C THR A 173 -8.75 13.03 -15.37
N THR A 174 -8.01 11.93 -15.33
CA THR A 174 -8.54 10.61 -14.94
C THR A 174 -8.88 10.57 -13.45
N ILE A 175 -8.03 11.15 -12.58
CA ILE A 175 -8.30 11.27 -11.14
C ILE A 175 -9.58 12.10 -10.88
N LYS A 176 -9.78 13.21 -11.56
CA LYS A 176 -11.02 14.01 -11.42
C LYS A 176 -12.27 13.18 -11.72
N LYS A 177 -12.25 12.38 -12.79
CA LYS A 177 -13.35 11.45 -13.10
C LYS A 177 -13.54 10.38 -12.01
N ALA A 178 -12.45 9.90 -11.41
CA ALA A 178 -12.52 8.93 -10.33
C ALA A 178 -13.18 9.53 -9.08
N LEU A 179 -12.92 10.78 -8.76
CA LEU A 179 -13.56 11.49 -7.64
C LEU A 179 -15.08 11.60 -7.81
N ASP A 180 -15.55 11.71 -9.06
CA ASP A 180 -17.00 11.76 -9.36
C ASP A 180 -17.72 10.43 -9.10
N LEU A 181 -16.98 9.33 -8.87
CA LEU A 181 -17.57 8.03 -8.52
C LEU A 181 -18.18 8.00 -7.12
N GLY A 182 -17.84 8.95 -6.25
CA GLY A 182 -18.34 8.99 -4.87
C GLY A 182 -17.79 7.85 -3.99
N VAL A 183 -16.59 7.38 -4.27
CA VAL A 183 -15.82 6.42 -3.46
C VAL A 183 -14.59 7.10 -2.86
N ASN A 184 -14.07 6.55 -1.76
CA ASN A 184 -12.84 7.08 -1.18
C ASN A 184 -11.66 6.80 -2.12
N ILE A 185 -10.87 7.84 -2.43
CA ILE A 185 -9.69 7.76 -3.31
C ILE A 185 -8.44 8.21 -2.54
N ILE A 186 -7.34 7.48 -2.75
CA ILE A 186 -6.01 7.82 -2.27
C ILE A 186 -5.05 7.92 -3.46
#